data_9aabfb0af048a31eb11139b9211be89e
#
_entry.id   9aabfb0af048a31eb11139b9211be89e
#
_cell.length_a   1.000
_cell.length_b   1.000
_cell.length_c   1.000
_cell.angle_alpha   90.00
_cell.angle_beta   90.00
_cell.angle_gamma   90.00
#
_symmetry.space_group_name_H-M   'P 1'
#
loop_
_entity.id
_entity.type
_entity.pdbx_description
1 polymer ?
#
loop_
_entity_poly.entity_id
_entity_poly.type
_entity_poly.pdbx_seq_one_letter_code
_entity_poly.pdbx_strand_id
1 'polypeptide(L)'
;MILCAAVIAGGVALAPAAPKVWVVIPVLLAVAAVICFFVARSTSQAALQKKKEAENEGVVKADLDHAGIAANILAALGGKANVQKASCCATRLRFQLKDGAKVDEKALKSAGASGVIRSTPTACQVILGTQVRFVYEELQKLL
;
A
#
# COMPACT_ATOMS: atom_id res chain seq x y z
N MET A 1 -28.89 -3.27 -9.61
CA MET A 1 -29.46 -1.99 -10.01
C MET A 1 -30.86 -2.13 -10.63
N ILE A 2 -31.66 -3.15 -10.26
CA ILE A 2 -32.99 -3.44 -10.90
C ILE A 2 -34.14 -3.50 -9.87
N LEU A 3 -33.88 -3.35 -8.58
CA LEU A 3 -34.89 -3.47 -7.51
C LEU A 3 -35.48 -2.15 -6.98
N CYS A 4 -35.03 -0.99 -7.44
CA CYS A 4 -35.58 0.30 -7.01
C CYS A 4 -36.73 0.85 -7.91
N ALA A 5 -37.01 0.22 -9.04
CA ALA A 5 -38.03 0.73 -9.98
C ALA A 5 -39.46 0.21 -9.69
N ALA A 6 -39.61 -0.82 -8.85
CA ALA A 6 -40.92 -1.46 -8.64
C ALA A 6 -41.77 -0.83 -7.52
N VAL A 7 -41.24 0.09 -6.73
CA VAL A 7 -41.97 0.67 -5.58
C VAL A 7 -42.74 1.94 -5.95
N ILE A 8 -42.53 2.51 -7.14
CA ILE A 8 -43.19 3.77 -7.53
C ILE A 8 -44.59 3.59 -8.14
N ALA A 9 -44.94 2.37 -8.59
CA ALA A 9 -46.21 2.14 -9.31
C ALA A 9 -47.36 1.62 -8.44
N GLY A 10 -47.15 1.38 -7.15
CA GLY A 10 -48.17 0.80 -6.24
C GLY A 10 -48.81 1.81 -5.25
N GLY A 11 -48.55 3.06 -5.40
CA GLY A 11 -49.07 4.03 -4.49
C GLY A 11 -50.27 4.75 -5.03
N VAL A 12 -51.43 4.44 -4.57
CA VAL A 12 -52.48 5.41 -4.36
C VAL A 12 -53.85 4.86 -4.50
N ALA A 13 -54.47 4.64 -3.44
CA ALA A 13 -55.84 5.10 -3.17
C ALA A 13 -56.08 4.90 -1.68
N LEU A 14 -55.64 5.80 -0.86
CA LEU A 14 -56.21 5.88 0.50
C LEU A 14 -56.56 7.32 0.80
N ALA A 15 -57.84 7.47 1.07
CA ALA A 15 -58.62 8.67 1.26
C ALA A 15 -58.08 9.70 2.29
N PRO A 16 -58.47 10.95 2.24
CA PRO A 16 -57.93 12.06 2.99
C PRO A 16 -58.55 12.16 4.38
N ALA A 17 -57.87 11.59 5.39
CA ALA A 17 -58.30 11.80 6.76
C ALA A 17 -57.14 11.89 7.76
N ALA A 18 -56.08 12.67 7.44
CA ALA A 18 -55.21 13.26 8.45
C ALA A 18 -54.18 14.18 7.81
N PRO A 19 -54.19 15.47 8.00
CA PRO A 19 -53.23 16.41 7.39
C PRO A 19 -51.80 16.29 7.92
N LYS A 20 -51.59 15.50 8.96
CA LYS A 20 -50.25 15.28 9.59
C LYS A 20 -49.43 14.21 8.92
N VAL A 21 -50.05 13.23 8.25
CA VAL A 21 -49.33 12.08 7.63
C VAL A 21 -48.61 12.51 6.34
N TRP A 22 -49.10 13.52 5.64
CA TRP A 22 -48.51 14.04 4.40
C TRP A 22 -47.15 14.69 4.58
N VAL A 23 -46.87 15.21 5.79
CA VAL A 23 -45.60 15.85 6.12
C VAL A 23 -44.57 14.79 6.63
N VAL A 24 -45.07 13.74 7.27
CA VAL A 24 -44.20 12.71 7.88
C VAL A 24 -43.56 11.78 6.82
N ILE A 25 -44.32 11.46 5.76
CA ILE A 25 -43.81 10.56 4.69
C ILE A 25 -42.61 11.16 3.94
N PRO A 26 -42.62 12.43 3.46
CA PRO A 26 -41.46 12.98 2.77
C PRO A 26 -40.26 13.18 3.70
N VAL A 27 -40.47 13.44 5.00
CA VAL A 27 -39.40 13.56 5.97
C VAL A 27 -38.73 12.21 6.22
N LEU A 28 -39.50 11.14 6.37
CA LEU A 28 -38.98 9.78 6.51
C LEU A 28 -38.19 9.32 5.26
N LEU A 29 -38.69 9.64 4.07
CA LEU A 29 -37.98 9.34 2.82
C LEU A 29 -36.67 10.14 2.69
N ALA A 30 -36.66 11.41 3.10
CA ALA A 30 -35.46 12.23 3.09
C ALA A 30 -34.41 11.69 4.07
N VAL A 31 -34.81 11.29 5.28
CA VAL A 31 -33.91 10.68 6.27
C VAL A 31 -33.36 9.35 5.78
N ALA A 32 -34.20 8.50 5.19
CA ALA A 32 -33.76 7.24 4.61
C ALA A 32 -32.76 7.45 3.45
N ALA A 33 -32.97 8.44 2.60
CA ALA A 33 -32.04 8.79 1.53
C ALA A 33 -30.68 9.28 2.06
N VAL A 34 -30.68 10.08 3.12
CA VAL A 34 -29.46 10.57 3.78
C VAL A 34 -28.71 9.41 4.41
N ILE A 35 -29.39 8.50 5.09
CA ILE A 35 -28.78 7.31 5.70
C ILE A 35 -28.18 6.40 4.61
N CYS A 36 -28.90 6.12 3.53
CA CYS A 36 -28.38 5.36 2.39
C CYS A 36 -27.16 6.02 1.74
N PHE A 37 -27.18 7.33 1.58
CA PHE A 37 -26.05 8.07 1.05
C PHE A 37 -24.83 7.99 1.97
N PHE A 38 -25.04 8.08 3.28
CA PHE A 38 -23.96 8.00 4.28
C PHE A 38 -23.37 6.58 4.35
N VAL A 39 -24.21 5.54 4.31
CA VAL A 39 -23.78 4.14 4.28
C VAL A 39 -23.03 3.82 2.97
N ALA A 40 -23.53 4.26 1.82
CA ALA A 40 -22.84 4.08 0.54
C ALA A 40 -21.47 4.79 0.50
N ARG A 41 -21.35 5.93 1.16
CA ARG A 41 -20.07 6.66 1.26
C ARG A 41 -19.08 6.00 2.23
N SER A 42 -19.56 5.39 3.31
CA SER A 42 -18.70 4.70 4.28
C SER A 42 -18.14 3.38 3.73
N THR A 43 -18.91 2.65 2.90
CA THR A 43 -18.43 1.40 2.29
C THR A 43 -17.34 1.62 1.22
N SER A 44 -17.38 2.75 0.50
CA SER A 44 -16.32 3.09 -0.47
C SER A 44 -14.99 3.47 0.21
N GLN A 45 -15.04 4.05 1.40
CA GLN A 45 -13.84 4.38 2.19
C GLN A 45 -13.19 3.13 2.81
N ALA A 46 -13.99 2.16 3.25
CA ALA A 46 -13.48 0.90 3.81
C ALA A 46 -12.73 0.05 2.77
N ALA A 47 -13.16 0.08 1.50
CA ALA A 47 -12.46 -0.63 0.42
C ALA A 47 -11.11 0.01 0.07
N LEU A 48 -11.00 1.34 0.17
CA LEU A 48 -9.74 2.07 -0.05
C LEU A 48 -8.77 1.92 1.12
N GLN A 49 -9.28 1.82 2.35
CA GLN A 49 -8.45 1.56 3.54
C GLN A 49 -7.91 0.14 3.54
N LYS A 50 -8.74 -0.87 3.20
CA LYS A 50 -8.29 -2.26 3.10
C LYS A 50 -7.21 -2.46 2.05
N LYS A 51 -7.20 -1.66 0.98
CA LYS A 51 -6.13 -1.68 -0.04
C LYS A 51 -4.84 -1.03 0.47
N LYS A 52 -4.94 0.01 1.30
CA LYS A 52 -3.79 0.64 1.95
C LYS A 52 -3.21 -0.19 3.09
N GLU A 53 -4.05 -0.94 3.80
CA GLU A 53 -3.61 -1.87 4.86
C GLU A 53 -2.90 -3.08 4.27
N ALA A 54 -3.38 -3.64 3.16
CA ALA A 54 -2.70 -4.73 2.45
C ALA A 54 -1.34 -4.31 1.85
N GLU A 55 -1.20 -3.04 1.46
CA GLU A 55 0.07 -2.48 0.99
C GLU A 55 1.02 -2.15 2.15
N ASN A 56 0.48 -1.83 3.33
CA ASN A 56 1.25 -1.54 4.53
C ASN A 56 1.64 -2.80 5.33
N GLU A 57 0.86 -3.90 5.23
CA GLU A 57 1.22 -5.19 5.85
C GLU A 57 2.47 -5.82 5.19
N GLY A 58 2.74 -5.52 3.92
CA GLY A 58 3.99 -5.90 3.26
C GLY A 58 5.23 -5.21 3.85
N VAL A 59 5.06 -4.02 4.41
CA VAL A 59 6.16 -3.22 4.98
C VAL A 59 6.45 -3.61 6.44
N VAL A 60 5.44 -4.04 7.20
CA VAL A 60 5.59 -4.34 8.64
C VAL A 60 6.12 -5.76 8.90
N LYS A 61 5.89 -6.71 7.98
CA LYS A 61 6.47 -8.07 8.08
C LYS A 61 7.94 -8.15 7.74
N ALA A 62 8.51 -7.11 7.12
CA ALA A 62 9.95 -7.02 6.82
C ALA A 62 10.81 -6.66 8.06
N ASP A 63 10.19 -6.29 9.18
CA ASP A 63 10.91 -5.80 10.36
C ASP A 63 11.57 -6.91 11.21
N LEU A 64 11.34 -8.18 10.91
CA LEU A 64 11.81 -9.29 11.72
C LEU A 64 12.95 -10.10 11.09
N ASP A 65 13.27 -9.89 9.82
CA ASP A 65 14.32 -10.68 9.13
C ASP A 65 15.30 -9.79 8.35
N HIS A 66 16.02 -8.93 9.08
CA HIS A 66 17.04 -8.05 8.48
C HIS A 66 18.17 -8.85 7.82
N ALA A 67 18.45 -10.04 8.32
CA ALA A 67 19.46 -10.94 7.75
C ALA A 67 19.00 -11.49 6.39
N GLY A 68 17.73 -11.90 6.27
CA GLY A 68 17.16 -12.34 5.00
C GLY A 68 17.11 -11.21 3.96
N ILE A 69 16.73 -10.00 4.38
CA ILE A 69 16.75 -8.83 3.51
C ILE A 69 18.17 -8.53 3.02
N ALA A 70 19.16 -8.56 3.91
CA ALA A 70 20.57 -8.33 3.56
C ALA A 70 21.09 -9.38 2.57
N ALA A 71 20.78 -10.67 2.78
CA ALA A 71 21.15 -11.75 1.89
C ALA A 71 20.52 -11.60 0.50
N ASN A 72 19.22 -11.28 0.44
CA ASN A 72 18.49 -11.06 -0.80
C ASN A 72 19.02 -9.84 -1.58
N ILE A 73 19.34 -8.74 -0.88
CA ILE A 73 19.98 -7.57 -1.48
C ILE A 73 21.34 -7.93 -2.06
N LEU A 74 22.15 -8.69 -1.32
CA LEU A 74 23.47 -9.10 -1.79
C LEU A 74 23.39 -9.99 -3.04
N ALA A 75 22.44 -10.93 -3.06
CA ALA A 75 22.18 -11.78 -4.22
C ALA A 75 21.73 -10.94 -5.44
N ALA A 76 20.81 -10.01 -5.23
CA ALA A 76 20.29 -9.12 -6.28
C ALA A 76 21.33 -8.12 -6.84
N LEU A 77 22.38 -7.83 -6.08
CA LEU A 77 23.52 -7.03 -6.55
C LEU A 77 24.57 -7.86 -7.33
N GLY A 78 24.34 -9.15 -7.52
CA GLY A 78 25.27 -10.05 -8.20
C GLY A 78 26.28 -10.71 -7.27
N GLY A 79 25.97 -10.77 -5.97
CA GLY A 79 26.76 -11.43 -4.95
C GLY A 79 27.93 -10.61 -4.40
N LYS A 80 28.58 -11.14 -3.35
CA LYS A 80 29.72 -10.53 -2.66
C LYS A 80 30.87 -10.16 -3.61
N ALA A 81 31.15 -10.99 -4.60
CA ALA A 81 32.25 -10.77 -5.54
C ALA A 81 32.09 -9.48 -6.40
N ASN A 82 30.84 -9.04 -6.59
CA ASN A 82 30.51 -7.83 -7.36
C ASN A 82 30.56 -6.55 -6.52
N VAL A 83 30.38 -6.65 -5.20
CA VAL A 83 30.37 -5.51 -4.28
C VAL A 83 31.80 -5.15 -3.90
N GLN A 84 32.26 -3.96 -4.25
CA GLN A 84 33.56 -3.43 -3.86
C GLN A 84 33.52 -2.69 -2.54
N LYS A 85 32.49 -1.87 -2.35
CA LYS A 85 32.30 -1.05 -1.15
C LYS A 85 30.81 -0.90 -0.86
N ALA A 86 30.45 -1.05 0.40
CA ALA A 86 29.13 -0.74 0.91
C ALA A 86 29.23 0.40 1.93
N SER A 87 28.29 1.30 1.92
CA SER A 87 28.13 2.35 2.93
C SER A 87 26.66 2.66 3.16
N CYS A 88 26.31 3.08 4.35
CA CYS A 88 24.94 3.46 4.68
C CYS A 88 24.81 4.95 4.94
N CYS A 89 23.63 5.47 4.67
CA CYS A 89 23.17 6.80 5.05
C CYS A 89 21.88 6.62 5.87
N ALA A 90 21.25 7.70 6.31
CA ALA A 90 20.05 7.66 7.14
C ALA A 90 18.90 6.79 6.56
N THR A 91 18.76 6.73 5.25
CA THR A 91 17.65 6.04 4.56
C THR A 91 18.06 5.18 3.37
N ARG A 92 19.37 5.15 3.03
CA ARG A 92 19.86 4.51 1.79
C ARG A 92 21.13 3.73 2.05
N LEU A 93 21.24 2.58 1.38
CA LEU A 93 22.50 1.88 1.18
C LEU A 93 23.16 2.37 -0.11
N ARG A 94 24.45 2.60 -0.07
CA ARG A 94 25.25 2.98 -1.24
C ARG A 94 26.26 1.89 -1.51
N PHE A 95 26.21 1.35 -2.71
CA PHE A 95 27.11 0.30 -3.16
C PHE A 95 28.01 0.82 -4.29
N GLN A 96 29.28 0.48 -4.20
CA GLN A 96 30.19 0.51 -5.35
C GLN A 96 30.34 -0.94 -5.84
N LEU A 97 30.06 -1.15 -7.11
CA LEU A 97 30.03 -2.44 -7.77
C LEU A 97 31.14 -2.49 -8.82
N LYS A 98 31.60 -3.69 -9.13
CA LYS A 98 32.49 -3.92 -10.27
C LYS A 98 31.71 -3.81 -11.58
N ASP A 99 30.53 -4.39 -11.60
CA ASP A 99 29.67 -4.46 -12.76
C ASP A 99 28.20 -4.21 -12.34
N GLY A 100 27.66 -3.07 -12.76
CA GLY A 100 26.28 -2.70 -12.46
C GLY A 100 25.24 -3.38 -13.37
N ALA A 101 25.66 -4.05 -14.46
CA ALA A 101 24.75 -4.77 -15.32
C ALA A 101 24.14 -6.00 -14.64
N LYS A 102 24.83 -6.51 -13.59
CA LYS A 102 24.38 -7.67 -12.79
C LYS A 102 23.32 -7.33 -11.74
N VAL A 103 22.96 -6.06 -11.62
CA VAL A 103 21.99 -5.61 -10.62
C VAL A 103 20.56 -5.87 -11.10
N ASP A 104 19.82 -6.69 -10.37
CA ASP A 104 18.41 -6.91 -10.60
C ASP A 104 17.55 -6.00 -9.71
N GLU A 105 17.00 -4.95 -10.33
CA GLU A 105 16.14 -3.98 -9.63
C GLU A 105 14.81 -4.59 -9.15
N LYS A 106 14.29 -5.60 -9.86
CA LYS A 106 13.05 -6.28 -9.45
C LYS A 106 13.29 -7.10 -8.20
N ALA A 107 14.40 -7.84 -8.15
CA ALA A 107 14.80 -8.60 -6.98
C ALA A 107 15.08 -7.70 -5.78
N LEU A 108 15.69 -6.52 -5.97
CA LEU A 108 15.90 -5.53 -4.91
C LEU A 108 14.57 -5.00 -4.34
N LYS A 109 13.59 -4.72 -5.19
CA LYS A 109 12.25 -4.29 -4.74
C LYS A 109 11.53 -5.41 -3.99
N SER A 110 11.64 -6.65 -4.46
CA SER A 110 11.07 -7.82 -3.77
C SER A 110 11.76 -8.09 -2.41
N ALA A 111 13.04 -7.72 -2.27
CA ALA A 111 13.77 -7.81 -1.01
C ALA A 111 13.39 -6.70 0.00
N GLY A 112 12.44 -5.82 -0.32
CA GLY A 112 11.96 -4.77 0.58
C GLY A 112 12.55 -3.39 0.30
N ALA A 113 13.26 -3.19 -0.82
CA ALA A 113 13.72 -1.86 -1.20
C ALA A 113 12.56 -0.99 -1.70
N SER A 114 12.38 0.18 -1.09
CA SER A 114 11.40 1.18 -1.52
C SER A 114 11.76 1.79 -2.89
N GLY A 115 13.04 1.74 -3.26
CA GLY A 115 13.51 2.23 -4.55
C GLY A 115 14.98 1.95 -4.79
N VAL A 116 15.37 1.96 -6.07
CA VAL A 116 16.75 1.76 -6.51
C VAL A 116 17.14 2.91 -7.42
N ILE A 117 18.29 3.52 -7.15
CA ILE A 117 18.85 4.62 -7.95
C ILE A 117 20.22 4.19 -8.47
N ARG A 118 20.40 4.19 -9.77
CA ARG A 118 21.71 3.99 -10.41
C ARG A 118 22.31 5.35 -10.73
N SER A 119 23.29 5.77 -9.96
CA SER A 119 23.99 7.05 -10.20
C SER A 119 25.05 6.94 -11.29
N THR A 120 25.70 5.78 -11.37
CA THR A 120 26.69 5.46 -12.40
C THR A 120 26.60 3.97 -12.74
N PRO A 121 27.22 3.49 -13.84
CA PRO A 121 27.28 2.07 -14.15
C PRO A 121 27.87 1.20 -13.04
N THR A 122 28.66 1.77 -12.16
CA THR A 122 29.35 1.10 -11.05
C THR A 122 28.82 1.50 -9.67
N ALA A 123 27.88 2.43 -9.57
CA ALA A 123 27.33 2.87 -8.29
C ALA A 123 25.81 2.74 -8.25
N CYS A 124 25.33 1.99 -7.25
CA CYS A 124 23.92 1.75 -6.99
C CYS A 124 23.55 2.24 -5.59
N GLN A 125 22.38 2.86 -5.46
CA GLN A 125 21.79 3.26 -4.19
C GLN A 125 20.45 2.55 -4.00
N VAL A 126 20.29 1.88 -2.87
CA VAL A 126 19.08 1.16 -2.49
C VAL A 126 18.41 1.89 -1.33
N ILE A 127 17.18 2.31 -1.53
CA ILE A 127 16.40 3.04 -0.52
C ILE A 127 15.62 2.02 0.30
N LEU A 128 15.91 1.95 1.60
CA LEU A 128 15.26 1.03 2.56
C LEU A 128 14.48 1.77 3.66
N GLY A 129 14.62 3.10 3.74
CA GLY A 129 14.00 3.88 4.81
C GLY A 129 14.74 3.75 6.14
N THR A 130 14.00 3.71 7.25
CA THR A 130 14.55 3.72 8.62
C THR A 130 15.31 2.45 9.01
N GLN A 131 15.08 1.34 8.33
CA GLN A 131 15.68 0.03 8.60
C GLN A 131 17.11 -0.13 8.04
N VAL A 132 17.55 0.84 7.26
CA VAL A 132 18.87 0.82 6.60
C VAL A 132 20.00 0.39 7.52
N ARG A 133 20.01 0.85 8.76
CA ARG A 133 21.11 0.61 9.70
C ARG A 133 21.20 -0.84 10.11
N PHE A 134 20.08 -1.46 10.43
CA PHE A 134 20.01 -2.86 10.82
C PHE A 134 20.39 -3.79 9.65
N VAL A 135 19.84 -3.51 8.48
CA VAL A 135 20.18 -4.27 7.27
C VAL A 135 21.65 -4.11 6.89
N TYR A 136 22.24 -2.94 7.12
CA TYR A 136 23.66 -2.69 6.85
C TYR A 136 24.58 -3.47 7.78
N GLU A 137 24.23 -3.57 9.07
CA GLU A 137 24.99 -4.37 10.05
C GLU A 137 24.99 -5.87 9.66
N GLU A 138 23.84 -6.41 9.27
CA GLU A 138 23.76 -7.79 8.78
C GLU A 138 24.51 -7.97 7.46
N LEU A 139 24.40 -7.00 6.56
CA LEU A 139 25.10 -7.04 5.28
C LEU A 139 26.62 -7.02 5.46
N GLN A 140 27.15 -6.30 6.44
CA GLN A 140 28.57 -6.27 6.75
C GLN A 140 29.10 -7.65 7.24
N LYS A 141 28.27 -8.43 7.92
CA LYS A 141 28.63 -9.80 8.33
C LYS A 141 28.73 -10.75 7.14
N LEU A 142 28.01 -10.44 6.06
CA LEU A 142 27.99 -11.25 4.83
C LEU A 142 29.10 -10.85 3.84
N LEU A 143 29.63 -9.62 3.93
CA LEU A 143 30.70 -9.09 3.06
C LEU A 143 32.08 -9.48 3.56
#